data_0ffa16d5def3156c8d5e6759869ea5d5
#
_entry.id   0ffa16d5def3156c8d5e6759869ea5d5
#
_cell.length_a   1.000
_cell.length_b   1.000
_cell.length_c   1.000
_cell.angle_alpha   90.00
_cell.angle_beta   90.00
_cell.angle_gamma   90.00
#
_symmetry.space_group_name_H-M   'P 1'
#
loop_
_entity.id
_entity.type
_entity.pdbx_description
1 polymer ?
#
loop_
_entity_poly.entity_id
_entity_poly.type
_entity_poly.pdbx_seq_one_letter_code
_entity_poly.pdbx_strand_id
1 'polypeptide(L)'
;MSFLGLNIAGSALDTFQEAENVTSQNIANVQTPGASRQIVNIGQLPPIDGDTEYPNSFSPGTQGTGVLVQSITRVHQDSYDALFRGATASQNYYTTQEGVLTGLQSAFGEPSNGVNTAYTNFQTAVQTLANNPSGTAERTGLLTSAGALVTALNSAGTAITNTETSVQQQATTMITTINNTIDQIATLNGQIRAATAVGDNPNTYEDQRDQLIDTLSTYVSTTTSVQADGSTLVTVDGQALVNDTTTYHLATPVIGTNANGTPALQVDFVTPPNPENPAAVNVGGGQLGGLLDTYNNQLIPYSNELNNFANGLATEADRISQAGYDSTGTAGGQLFSPVVTQLPISAGNIQVGIATASEVPAASATTAAGTLVLPLNAANQSVDTTAALIGNATLNNPPAAQINGNLTINVNGFNTTVAYQIGGTPPAGTIDASSVDSFINGFNAGGYG
;
A
#
# COMPACT_ATOMS: atom_id res chain seq x y z
N MET A 1 -49.75 56.26 18.46
CA MET A 1 -49.51 54.89 17.94
C MET A 1 -48.10 54.59 18.26
N SER A 2 -47.92 53.51 18.98
CA SER A 2 -46.56 53.04 19.42
C SER A 2 -45.74 52.63 18.22
N PHE A 3 -44.59 53.21 17.97
CA PHE A 3 -43.62 52.76 16.97
C PHE A 3 -43.08 51.36 17.26
N LEU A 4 -43.37 50.84 18.45
CA LEU A 4 -42.94 49.53 18.87
C LEU A 4 -43.51 48.42 17.97
N GLY A 5 -44.81 48.47 17.63
CA GLY A 5 -45.42 47.52 16.72
C GLY A 5 -44.78 47.51 15.31
N LEU A 6 -44.34 48.69 14.82
CA LEU A 6 -43.63 48.83 13.56
C LEU A 6 -42.21 48.23 13.65
N ASN A 7 -41.52 48.46 14.77
CA ASN A 7 -40.20 47.86 15.01
C ASN A 7 -40.28 46.33 15.13
N ILE A 8 -41.26 45.79 15.82
CA ILE A 8 -41.51 44.32 15.90
C ILE A 8 -41.78 43.74 14.51
N ALA A 9 -42.61 44.40 13.71
CA ALA A 9 -42.89 43.94 12.34
C ALA A 9 -41.63 44.06 11.44
N GLY A 10 -40.82 45.13 11.60
CA GLY A 10 -39.55 45.29 10.91
C GLY A 10 -38.54 44.17 11.24
N SER A 11 -38.32 43.93 12.54
CA SER A 11 -37.39 42.87 12.97
C SER A 11 -37.82 41.47 12.51
N ALA A 12 -39.13 41.21 12.48
CA ALA A 12 -39.66 39.96 11.95
C ALA A 12 -39.42 39.84 10.42
N LEU A 13 -39.65 40.92 9.67
CA LEU A 13 -39.40 40.96 8.22
C LEU A 13 -37.93 40.68 7.90
N ASP A 14 -37.01 41.40 8.56
CA ASP A 14 -35.57 41.22 8.39
C ASP A 14 -35.13 39.77 8.70
N THR A 15 -35.65 39.19 9.79
CA THR A 15 -35.38 37.81 10.21
C THR A 15 -35.85 36.80 9.17
N PHE A 16 -37.05 36.97 8.61
CA PHE A 16 -37.60 36.08 7.59
C PHE A 16 -36.93 36.26 6.23
N GLN A 17 -36.48 37.46 5.87
CA GLN A 17 -35.66 37.69 4.67
C GLN A 17 -34.33 36.95 4.77
N GLU A 18 -33.67 36.95 5.94
CA GLU A 18 -32.45 36.22 6.14
C GLU A 18 -32.68 34.68 6.06
N ALA A 19 -33.81 34.20 6.61
CA ALA A 19 -34.18 32.79 6.48
C ALA A 19 -34.45 32.38 5.01
N GLU A 20 -35.02 33.28 4.21
CA GLU A 20 -35.22 33.08 2.77
C GLU A 20 -33.89 33.10 2.01
N ASN A 21 -32.95 33.99 2.34
CA ASN A 21 -31.61 34.06 1.79
C ASN A 21 -30.86 32.74 2.04
N VAL A 22 -30.86 32.23 3.27
CA VAL A 22 -30.21 30.96 3.64
C VAL A 22 -30.86 29.78 2.92
N THR A 23 -32.20 29.79 2.77
CA THR A 23 -32.90 28.74 2.00
C THR A 23 -32.49 28.76 0.54
N SER A 24 -32.41 29.97 -0.07
CA SER A 24 -31.96 30.14 -1.44
C SER A 24 -30.51 29.68 -1.64
N GLN A 25 -29.64 29.97 -0.68
CA GLN A 25 -28.26 29.52 -0.67
C GLN A 25 -28.17 27.99 -0.55
N ASN A 26 -28.96 27.33 0.31
CA ASN A 26 -29.05 25.89 0.41
C ASN A 26 -29.48 25.24 -0.91
N ILE A 27 -30.47 25.83 -1.60
CA ILE A 27 -30.94 25.36 -2.91
C ILE A 27 -29.83 25.49 -3.96
N ALA A 28 -29.15 26.65 -4.00
CA ALA A 28 -28.07 26.92 -4.93
C ALA A 28 -26.90 25.92 -4.74
N ASN A 29 -26.61 25.56 -3.49
CA ASN A 29 -25.51 24.70 -3.13
C ASN A 29 -25.89 23.21 -3.02
N VAL A 30 -27.10 22.82 -3.37
CA VAL A 30 -27.57 21.42 -3.20
C VAL A 30 -26.70 20.37 -3.94
N GLN A 31 -26.04 20.79 -5.03
CA GLN A 31 -25.12 19.94 -5.81
C GLN A 31 -23.64 20.32 -5.63
N THR A 32 -23.33 21.25 -4.74
CA THR A 32 -21.95 21.66 -4.47
C THR A 32 -21.32 20.66 -3.50
N PRO A 33 -20.28 19.89 -3.90
CA PRO A 33 -19.60 18.97 -3.00
C PRO A 33 -19.07 19.69 -1.76
N GLY A 34 -19.26 19.08 -0.59
CA GLY A 34 -18.78 19.62 0.69
C GLY A 34 -19.67 20.71 1.30
N ALA A 35 -20.71 21.18 0.62
CA ALA A 35 -21.61 22.18 1.19
C ALA A 35 -22.63 21.52 2.14
N SER A 36 -22.67 22.00 3.39
CA SER A 36 -23.64 21.58 4.40
C SER A 36 -24.90 22.46 4.35
N ARG A 37 -26.05 21.83 4.64
CA ARG A 37 -27.30 22.59 4.78
C ARG A 37 -27.23 23.49 6.01
N GLN A 38 -27.54 24.76 5.84
CA GLN A 38 -27.58 25.74 6.93
C GLN A 38 -29.01 25.98 7.42
N ILE A 39 -29.14 26.22 8.72
CA ILE A 39 -30.40 26.51 9.41
C ILE A 39 -30.26 27.84 10.13
N VAL A 40 -31.28 28.69 9.99
CA VAL A 40 -31.39 29.92 10.74
C VAL A 40 -32.05 29.64 12.08
N ASN A 41 -31.33 29.93 13.17
CA ASN A 41 -31.86 29.89 14.52
C ASN A 41 -32.44 31.26 14.89
N ILE A 42 -33.74 31.30 15.13
CA ILE A 42 -34.44 32.55 15.44
C ILE A 42 -34.65 32.61 16.95
N GLY A 43 -34.22 33.70 17.55
CA GLY A 43 -34.40 33.99 18.96
C GLY A 43 -35.33 35.18 19.21
N GLN A 44 -35.86 35.27 20.42
CA GLN A 44 -36.61 36.46 20.87
C GLN A 44 -35.65 37.57 21.28
N LEU A 45 -35.95 38.81 20.89
CA LEU A 45 -35.25 39.93 21.44
C LEU A 45 -35.56 40.08 22.95
N PRO A 46 -34.63 40.54 23.79
CA PRO A 46 -34.90 40.78 25.19
C PRO A 46 -36.12 41.66 25.38
N PRO A 47 -37.05 41.30 26.30
CA PRO A 47 -38.21 42.15 26.54
C PRO A 47 -37.78 43.50 27.14
N ILE A 48 -38.53 44.54 26.84
CA ILE A 48 -38.35 45.79 27.54
C ILE A 48 -38.98 45.62 28.92
N ASP A 49 -38.17 45.74 29.97
CA ASP A 49 -38.70 45.85 31.32
C ASP A 49 -39.52 47.12 31.44
N GLY A 50 -40.82 46.95 31.69
CA GLY A 50 -41.70 48.05 31.91
C GLY A 50 -41.26 48.83 33.14
N ASP A 51 -40.77 50.03 32.87
CA ASP A 51 -40.62 51.16 33.77
C ASP A 51 -40.09 50.87 35.19
N THR A 52 -38.78 50.93 35.34
CA THR A 52 -38.13 50.96 36.67
C THR A 52 -38.35 52.29 37.40
N GLU A 53 -38.97 53.31 36.75
CA GLU A 53 -39.15 54.66 37.30
C GLU A 53 -40.39 54.76 38.18
N TYR A 54 -41.36 53.83 38.08
CA TYR A 54 -42.57 53.80 38.94
C TYR A 54 -42.84 52.42 39.49
N PRO A 55 -42.20 52.03 40.65
CA PRO A 55 -42.29 50.67 41.21
C PRO A 55 -43.68 50.25 41.73
N ASN A 56 -44.69 51.13 41.65
CA ASN A 56 -46.08 50.86 42.12
C ASN A 56 -47.12 50.90 41.03
N SER A 57 -46.77 51.03 39.74
CA SER A 57 -47.74 50.89 38.62
C SER A 57 -47.95 49.37 38.32
N PHE A 58 -49.26 49.03 38.14
CA PHE A 58 -49.55 47.65 37.61
C PHE A 58 -48.99 47.56 36.20
N SER A 59 -47.79 47.02 36.10
CA SER A 59 -47.21 46.70 34.81
C SER A 59 -47.95 45.51 34.23
N PRO A 60 -48.48 45.58 32.99
CA PRO A 60 -49.20 44.46 32.39
C PRO A 60 -48.30 43.27 32.03
N GLY A 61 -47.06 43.25 32.49
CA GLY A 61 -46.06 42.25 32.17
C GLY A 61 -44.98 42.80 31.24
N THR A 62 -43.95 42.02 31.03
CA THR A 62 -42.86 42.33 30.09
C THR A 62 -43.38 42.24 28.67
N GLN A 63 -43.13 43.29 27.86
CA GLN A 63 -43.56 43.32 26.47
C GLN A 63 -42.42 42.81 25.56
N GLY A 64 -42.73 41.83 24.72
CA GLY A 64 -41.80 41.32 23.71
C GLY A 64 -41.44 42.41 22.69
N THR A 65 -40.19 42.44 22.27
CA THR A 65 -39.63 43.47 21.36
C THR A 65 -39.43 42.98 19.93
N GLY A 66 -39.75 41.71 19.66
CA GLY A 66 -39.64 41.11 18.33
C GLY A 66 -38.72 39.89 18.33
N VAL A 67 -38.22 39.57 17.15
CA VAL A 67 -37.35 38.43 16.88
C VAL A 67 -36.08 38.88 16.18
N LEU A 68 -35.03 38.08 16.30
CA LEU A 68 -33.77 38.29 15.60
C LEU A 68 -33.20 36.94 15.14
N VAL A 69 -32.31 36.97 14.15
CA VAL A 69 -31.45 35.82 13.83
C VAL A 69 -30.40 35.70 14.92
N GLN A 70 -30.49 34.64 15.71
CA GLN A 70 -29.55 34.36 16.78
C GLN A 70 -28.24 33.75 16.25
N SER A 71 -28.35 32.83 15.30
CA SER A 71 -27.21 32.20 14.62
C SER A 71 -27.67 31.52 13.33
N ILE A 72 -26.73 31.29 12.42
CA ILE A 72 -26.91 30.44 11.25
C ILE A 72 -25.93 29.27 11.44
N THR A 73 -26.47 28.09 11.65
CA THR A 73 -25.66 26.90 11.93
C THR A 73 -25.78 25.87 10.82
N ARG A 74 -24.72 25.13 10.56
CA ARG A 74 -24.74 24.03 9.61
C ARG A 74 -25.30 22.75 10.25
N VAL A 75 -25.99 21.92 9.46
CA VAL A 75 -26.43 20.58 9.85
C VAL A 75 -25.28 19.63 9.53
N HIS A 76 -24.55 19.26 10.54
CA HIS A 76 -23.34 18.45 10.42
C HIS A 76 -23.26 17.41 11.55
N GLN A 77 -22.63 16.25 11.27
CA GLN A 77 -22.41 15.19 12.25
C GLN A 77 -21.00 14.59 12.11
N ASP A 78 -20.10 14.96 12.98
CA ASP A 78 -18.69 14.53 13.00
C ASP A 78 -18.51 12.99 13.03
N SER A 79 -19.48 12.26 13.62
CA SER A 79 -19.41 10.80 13.68
C SER A 79 -19.56 10.13 12.31
N TYR A 80 -20.38 10.69 11.41
CA TYR A 80 -20.49 10.17 10.05
C TYR A 80 -19.25 10.47 9.22
N ASP A 81 -18.66 11.65 9.42
CA ASP A 81 -17.41 12.02 8.75
C ASP A 81 -16.26 11.10 9.18
N ALA A 82 -16.16 10.81 10.47
CA ALA A 82 -15.14 9.89 10.97
C ALA A 82 -15.29 8.49 10.34
N LEU A 83 -16.51 7.99 10.20
CA LEU A 83 -16.80 6.72 9.53
C LEU A 83 -16.47 6.78 8.04
N PHE A 84 -16.88 7.85 7.36
CA PHE A 84 -16.61 8.06 5.94
C PHE A 84 -15.10 8.13 5.67
N ARG A 85 -14.37 8.93 6.44
CA ARG A 85 -12.89 9.08 6.34
C ARG A 85 -12.18 7.77 6.58
N GLY A 86 -12.60 7.00 7.61
CA GLY A 86 -12.04 5.68 7.89
C GLY A 86 -12.27 4.67 6.76
N ALA A 87 -13.50 4.64 6.21
CA ALA A 87 -13.84 3.79 5.08
C ALA A 87 -13.07 4.19 3.81
N THR A 88 -12.98 5.49 3.53
CA THR A 88 -12.23 6.05 2.39
C THR A 88 -10.75 5.70 2.49
N ALA A 89 -10.13 5.88 3.66
CA ALA A 89 -8.73 5.51 3.89
C ALA A 89 -8.49 4.01 3.67
N SER A 90 -9.38 3.16 4.18
CA SER A 90 -9.28 1.71 4.01
C SER A 90 -9.44 1.30 2.54
N GLN A 91 -10.43 1.85 1.85
CA GLN A 91 -10.65 1.56 0.43
C GLN A 91 -9.42 1.95 -0.41
N ASN A 92 -8.92 3.18 -0.23
CA ASN A 92 -7.77 3.67 -1.00
C ASN A 92 -6.49 2.89 -0.70
N TYR A 93 -6.29 2.43 0.53
CA TYR A 93 -5.19 1.56 0.90
C TYR A 93 -5.18 0.28 0.05
N TYR A 94 -6.29 -0.50 0.04
CA TYR A 94 -6.35 -1.75 -0.71
C TYR A 94 -6.36 -1.55 -2.23
N THR A 95 -7.05 -0.52 -2.73
CA THR A 95 -7.05 -0.21 -4.17
C THR A 95 -5.64 0.14 -4.66
N THR A 96 -4.84 0.83 -3.84
CA THR A 96 -3.46 1.16 -4.18
C THR A 96 -2.58 -0.08 -4.19
N GLN A 97 -2.70 -0.96 -3.20
CA GLN A 97 -1.99 -2.24 -3.19
C GLN A 97 -2.33 -3.09 -4.42
N GLU A 98 -3.61 -3.26 -4.71
CA GLU A 98 -4.08 -4.01 -5.88
C GLU A 98 -3.50 -3.44 -7.18
N GLY A 99 -3.51 -2.09 -7.32
CA GLY A 99 -2.97 -1.43 -8.50
C GLY A 99 -1.48 -1.70 -8.73
N VAL A 100 -0.67 -1.61 -7.68
CA VAL A 100 0.78 -1.90 -7.75
C VAL A 100 1.04 -3.36 -8.07
N LEU A 101 0.35 -4.28 -7.39
CA LEU A 101 0.55 -5.72 -7.57
C LEU A 101 0.06 -6.22 -8.92
N THR A 102 -1.05 -5.71 -9.42
CA THR A 102 -1.56 -6.02 -10.77
C THR A 102 -0.57 -5.54 -11.83
N GLY A 103 0.02 -4.35 -11.64
CA GLY A 103 1.08 -3.84 -12.51
C GLY A 103 2.31 -4.75 -12.51
N LEU A 104 2.76 -5.18 -11.34
CA LEU A 104 3.88 -6.11 -11.19
C LEU A 104 3.60 -7.47 -11.81
N GLN A 105 2.42 -8.05 -11.57
CA GLN A 105 2.00 -9.32 -12.16
C GLN A 105 2.03 -9.29 -13.69
N SER A 106 1.54 -8.18 -14.27
CA SER A 106 1.57 -7.98 -15.72
C SER A 106 3.01 -7.91 -16.26
N ALA A 107 3.93 -7.31 -15.49
CA ALA A 107 5.34 -7.17 -15.88
C ALA A 107 6.13 -8.49 -15.79
N PHE A 108 5.69 -9.45 -14.97
CA PHE A 108 6.32 -10.78 -14.90
C PHE A 108 6.05 -11.67 -16.12
N GLY A 109 5.10 -11.33 -16.99
CA GLY A 109 4.80 -12.07 -18.23
C GLY A 109 4.22 -13.46 -18.02
N GLU A 110 3.78 -13.80 -16.82
CA GLU A 110 3.15 -15.08 -16.53
C GLU A 110 1.72 -15.16 -17.12
N PRO A 111 1.23 -16.35 -17.50
CA PRO A 111 1.91 -17.66 -17.48
C PRO A 111 2.74 -17.98 -18.72
N SER A 112 2.75 -17.12 -19.73
CA SER A 112 3.24 -17.52 -21.08
C SER A 112 4.76 -17.42 -21.25
N ASN A 113 5.39 -16.36 -20.70
CA ASN A 113 6.81 -16.04 -20.91
C ASN A 113 7.56 -15.74 -19.62
N GLY A 114 7.00 -16.13 -18.46
CA GLY A 114 7.59 -15.83 -17.17
C GLY A 114 8.70 -16.80 -16.74
N VAL A 115 9.21 -16.55 -15.55
CA VAL A 115 10.31 -17.32 -14.95
C VAL A 115 9.96 -18.80 -14.85
N ASN A 116 8.71 -19.14 -14.49
CA ASN A 116 8.27 -20.54 -14.33
C ASN A 116 8.34 -21.32 -15.64
N THR A 117 7.84 -20.73 -16.74
CA THR A 117 7.90 -21.35 -18.06
C THR A 117 9.35 -21.53 -18.52
N ALA A 118 10.19 -20.50 -18.34
CA ALA A 118 11.60 -20.56 -18.71
C ALA A 118 12.36 -21.60 -17.90
N TYR A 119 12.06 -21.73 -16.60
CA TYR A 119 12.64 -22.76 -15.74
C TYR A 119 12.22 -24.17 -16.14
N THR A 120 10.95 -24.39 -16.45
CA THR A 120 10.45 -25.68 -16.94
C THR A 120 11.13 -26.10 -18.26
N ASN A 121 11.32 -25.15 -19.18
CA ASN A 121 12.04 -25.38 -20.42
C ASN A 121 13.51 -25.71 -20.18
N PHE A 122 14.16 -25.04 -19.24
CA PHE A 122 15.52 -25.33 -18.82
C PHE A 122 15.64 -26.74 -18.25
N GLN A 123 14.74 -27.14 -17.33
CA GLN A 123 14.71 -28.53 -16.80
C GLN A 123 14.52 -29.57 -17.90
N THR A 124 13.64 -29.31 -18.87
CA THR A 124 13.44 -30.18 -20.03
C THR A 124 14.71 -30.32 -20.88
N ALA A 125 15.42 -29.21 -21.09
CA ALA A 125 16.67 -29.20 -21.81
C ALA A 125 17.79 -30.00 -21.08
N VAL A 126 17.85 -29.91 -19.75
CA VAL A 126 18.74 -30.71 -18.91
C VAL A 126 18.44 -32.22 -19.06
N GLN A 127 17.15 -32.60 -19.02
CA GLN A 127 16.73 -33.99 -19.24
C GLN A 127 17.06 -34.48 -20.65
N THR A 128 16.88 -33.64 -21.65
CA THR A 128 17.19 -33.96 -23.06
C THR A 128 18.70 -34.21 -23.24
N LEU A 129 19.53 -33.35 -22.63
CA LEU A 129 20.99 -33.52 -22.61
C LEU A 129 21.39 -34.79 -21.87
N ALA A 130 20.74 -35.11 -20.75
CA ALA A 130 21.01 -36.35 -19.98
C ALA A 130 20.73 -37.62 -20.81
N ASN A 131 19.73 -37.58 -21.70
CA ASN A 131 19.40 -38.68 -22.61
C ASN A 131 20.38 -38.82 -23.78
N ASN A 132 21.02 -37.73 -24.24
CA ASN A 132 22.02 -37.72 -25.31
C ASN A 132 23.21 -36.81 -24.98
N PRO A 133 24.11 -37.21 -24.06
CA PRO A 133 25.19 -36.35 -23.56
C PRO A 133 26.22 -35.94 -24.62
N SER A 134 26.37 -36.71 -25.67
CA SER A 134 27.32 -36.44 -26.77
C SER A 134 26.74 -35.52 -27.86
N GLY A 135 25.45 -35.24 -27.83
CA GLY A 135 24.77 -34.48 -28.85
C GLY A 135 25.06 -32.98 -28.77
N THR A 136 25.58 -32.41 -29.85
CA THR A 136 25.85 -30.97 -29.92
C THR A 136 24.56 -30.17 -29.93
N ALA A 137 23.48 -30.68 -30.51
CA ALA A 137 22.18 -30.05 -30.53
C ALA A 137 21.59 -29.91 -29.14
N GLU A 138 21.69 -30.95 -28.32
CA GLU A 138 21.19 -30.96 -26.93
C GLU A 138 21.97 -29.99 -26.03
N ARG A 139 23.30 -29.91 -26.21
CA ARG A 139 24.16 -28.94 -25.52
C ARG A 139 23.78 -27.50 -25.92
N THR A 140 23.56 -27.24 -27.22
CA THR A 140 23.06 -25.95 -27.71
C THR A 140 21.68 -25.65 -27.14
N GLY A 141 20.78 -26.64 -27.10
CA GLY A 141 19.45 -26.53 -26.51
C GLY A 141 19.50 -26.14 -25.03
N LEU A 142 20.41 -26.73 -24.24
CA LEU A 142 20.61 -26.37 -22.84
C LEU A 142 21.06 -24.89 -22.70
N LEU A 143 22.06 -24.46 -23.46
CA LEU A 143 22.52 -23.06 -23.41
C LEU A 143 21.43 -22.08 -23.83
N THR A 144 20.64 -22.42 -24.86
CA THR A 144 19.52 -21.60 -25.28
C THR A 144 18.45 -21.46 -24.20
N SER A 145 18.11 -22.58 -23.55
CA SER A 145 17.13 -22.60 -22.46
C SER A 145 17.66 -21.89 -21.20
N ALA A 146 18.96 -22.04 -20.88
CA ALA A 146 19.62 -21.31 -19.82
C ALA A 146 19.60 -19.79 -20.10
N GLY A 147 19.89 -19.38 -21.34
CA GLY A 147 19.80 -17.98 -21.76
C GLY A 147 18.39 -17.38 -21.66
N ALA A 148 17.38 -18.18 -22.03
CA ALA A 148 15.98 -17.77 -21.87
C ALA A 148 15.58 -17.60 -20.38
N LEU A 149 16.03 -18.52 -19.53
CA LEU A 149 15.80 -18.44 -18.09
C LEU A 149 16.48 -17.22 -17.46
N VAL A 150 17.73 -16.97 -17.81
CA VAL A 150 18.47 -15.76 -17.40
C VAL A 150 17.73 -14.49 -17.83
N THR A 151 17.24 -14.45 -19.08
CA THR A 151 16.48 -13.30 -19.60
C THR A 151 15.19 -13.10 -18.79
N ALA A 152 14.47 -14.17 -18.49
CA ALA A 152 13.24 -14.09 -17.69
C ALA A 152 13.52 -13.60 -16.25
N LEU A 153 14.59 -14.11 -15.60
CA LEU A 153 15.01 -13.68 -14.26
C LEU A 153 15.41 -12.20 -14.25
N ASN A 154 16.24 -11.76 -15.22
CA ASN A 154 16.64 -10.36 -15.33
C ASN A 154 15.45 -9.44 -15.60
N SER A 155 14.49 -9.87 -16.42
CA SER A 155 13.28 -9.11 -16.68
C SER A 155 12.41 -8.98 -15.44
N ALA A 156 12.23 -10.06 -14.68
CA ALA A 156 11.47 -10.06 -13.43
C ALA A 156 12.15 -9.17 -12.36
N GLY A 157 13.47 -9.29 -12.20
CA GLY A 157 14.25 -8.43 -11.29
C GLY A 157 14.15 -6.95 -11.66
N THR A 158 14.23 -6.64 -12.95
CA THR A 158 14.05 -5.27 -13.47
C THR A 158 12.63 -4.75 -13.23
N ALA A 159 11.62 -5.60 -13.41
CA ALA A 159 10.22 -5.23 -13.16
C ALA A 159 10.00 -4.85 -11.69
N ILE A 160 10.55 -5.63 -10.75
CA ILE A 160 10.48 -5.29 -9.30
C ILE A 160 11.16 -3.95 -9.05
N THR A 161 12.39 -3.75 -9.50
CA THR A 161 13.15 -2.50 -9.28
C THR A 161 12.44 -1.28 -9.87
N ASN A 162 11.85 -1.42 -11.06
CA ASN A 162 11.05 -0.36 -11.67
C ASN A 162 9.80 -0.05 -10.85
N THR A 163 9.15 -1.08 -10.32
CA THR A 163 7.97 -0.92 -9.46
C THR A 163 8.35 -0.25 -8.14
N GLU A 164 9.45 -0.65 -7.50
CA GLU A 164 9.99 -0.01 -6.29
C GLU A 164 10.25 1.49 -6.53
N THR A 165 10.90 1.82 -7.64
CA THR A 165 11.16 3.21 -8.04
C THR A 165 9.86 3.99 -8.27
N SER A 166 8.90 3.39 -8.95
CA SER A 166 7.59 3.99 -9.20
C SER A 166 6.83 4.27 -7.91
N VAL A 167 6.84 3.32 -6.97
CA VAL A 167 6.21 3.47 -5.63
C VAL A 167 6.85 4.63 -4.86
N GLN A 168 8.18 4.74 -4.85
CA GLN A 168 8.88 5.86 -4.21
C GLN A 168 8.51 7.21 -4.81
N GLN A 169 8.43 7.30 -6.14
CA GLN A 169 8.03 8.53 -6.84
C GLN A 169 6.59 8.91 -6.55
N GLN A 170 5.67 7.94 -6.55
CA GLN A 170 4.27 8.15 -6.20
C GLN A 170 4.14 8.64 -4.75
N ALA A 171 4.82 7.98 -3.79
CA ALA A 171 4.83 8.39 -2.40
C ALA A 171 5.36 9.82 -2.21
N THR A 172 6.42 10.20 -2.92
CA THR A 172 6.98 11.57 -2.91
C THR A 172 5.96 12.61 -3.41
N THR A 173 5.26 12.29 -4.50
CA THR A 173 4.22 13.18 -5.05
C THR A 173 3.05 13.32 -4.09
N MET A 174 2.61 12.21 -3.48
CA MET A 174 1.54 12.22 -2.50
C MET A 174 1.89 13.04 -1.27
N ILE A 175 3.12 12.91 -0.73
CA ILE A 175 3.57 13.71 0.41
C ILE A 175 3.53 15.20 0.09
N THR A 176 3.91 15.60 -1.11
CA THR A 176 3.77 17.00 -1.54
C THR A 176 2.32 17.46 -1.50
N THR A 177 1.39 16.64 -1.99
CA THR A 177 -0.05 16.94 -1.97
C THR A 177 -0.59 16.97 -0.54
N ILE A 178 -0.20 16.03 0.31
CA ILE A 178 -0.56 15.97 1.73
C ILE A 178 -0.12 17.26 2.43
N ASN A 179 1.15 17.66 2.27
CA ASN A 179 1.69 18.86 2.90
C ASN A 179 0.97 20.14 2.46
N ASN A 180 0.66 20.27 1.17
CA ASN A 180 -0.14 21.40 0.67
C ASN A 180 -1.57 21.40 1.26
N THR A 181 -2.18 20.24 1.43
CA THR A 181 -3.52 20.10 2.04
C THR A 181 -3.48 20.47 3.52
N ILE A 182 -2.44 20.05 4.24
CA ILE A 182 -2.18 20.41 5.64
C ILE A 182 -2.11 21.94 5.82
N ASP A 183 -1.37 22.65 4.94
CA ASP A 183 -1.23 24.09 5.00
C ASP A 183 -2.57 24.82 4.73
N GLN A 184 -3.38 24.30 3.82
CA GLN A 184 -4.72 24.84 3.56
C GLN A 184 -5.65 24.64 4.76
N ILE A 185 -5.62 23.46 5.41
CA ILE A 185 -6.39 23.18 6.63
C ILE A 185 -5.99 24.16 7.76
N ALA A 186 -4.69 24.36 7.97
CA ALA A 186 -4.17 25.29 8.97
C ALA A 186 -4.62 26.73 8.70
N THR A 187 -4.62 27.15 7.43
CA THR A 187 -5.11 28.46 7.02
C THR A 187 -6.59 28.62 7.35
N LEU A 188 -7.43 27.64 7.04
CA LEU A 188 -8.87 27.65 7.35
C LEU A 188 -9.11 27.60 8.87
N ASN A 189 -8.33 26.84 9.64
CA ASN A 189 -8.38 26.89 11.10
C ASN A 189 -8.17 28.30 11.63
N GLY A 190 -7.19 29.04 11.08
CA GLY A 190 -6.94 30.44 11.44
C GLY A 190 -8.13 31.35 11.13
N GLN A 191 -8.77 31.18 9.97
CA GLN A 191 -9.95 31.93 9.56
C GLN A 191 -11.17 31.62 10.45
N ILE A 192 -11.39 30.33 10.74
CA ILE A 192 -12.47 29.87 11.62
C ILE A 192 -12.29 30.46 13.03
N ARG A 193 -11.09 30.33 13.60
CA ARG A 193 -10.79 30.89 14.93
C ARG A 193 -11.02 32.40 14.97
N ALA A 194 -10.60 33.14 13.94
CA ALA A 194 -10.79 34.59 13.88
C ALA A 194 -12.28 34.98 13.83
N ALA A 195 -13.09 34.24 13.05
CA ALA A 195 -14.54 34.47 12.97
C ALA A 195 -15.23 34.07 14.28
N THR A 196 -14.89 32.93 14.86
CA THR A 196 -15.46 32.48 16.14
C THR A 196 -15.14 33.43 17.28
N ALA A 197 -13.95 34.05 17.30
CA ALA A 197 -13.54 35.01 18.32
C ALA A 197 -14.37 36.27 18.35
N VAL A 198 -14.98 36.65 17.22
CA VAL A 198 -15.92 37.82 17.14
C VAL A 198 -17.38 37.38 17.24
N GLY A 199 -17.67 36.11 17.49
CA GLY A 199 -19.02 35.57 17.65
C GLY A 199 -19.71 35.22 16.33
N ASP A 200 -18.96 35.13 15.23
CA ASP A 200 -19.47 34.74 13.92
C ASP A 200 -19.50 33.20 13.77
N ASN A 201 -20.39 32.70 12.89
CA ASN A 201 -20.47 31.27 12.57
C ASN A 201 -19.83 31.05 11.20
N PRO A 202 -18.59 30.52 11.14
CA PRO A 202 -17.83 30.40 9.89
C PRO A 202 -18.17 29.14 9.08
N ASN A 203 -19.46 28.84 8.90
CA ASN A 203 -19.99 27.63 8.29
C ASN A 203 -19.29 27.26 6.97
N THR A 204 -19.06 28.26 6.09
CA THR A 204 -18.41 28.01 4.79
C THR A 204 -16.93 27.57 4.93
N TYR A 205 -16.19 28.18 5.86
CA TYR A 205 -14.80 27.78 6.12
C TYR A 205 -14.73 26.41 6.75
N GLU A 206 -15.69 26.08 7.61
CA GLU A 206 -15.79 24.74 8.19
C GLU A 206 -16.08 23.69 7.12
N ASP A 207 -17.03 23.94 6.21
CA ASP A 207 -17.33 23.04 5.08
C ASP A 207 -16.11 22.85 4.18
N GLN A 208 -15.37 23.91 3.85
CA GLN A 208 -14.14 23.83 3.06
C GLN A 208 -13.05 23.04 3.78
N ARG A 209 -12.89 23.24 5.08
CA ARG A 209 -11.92 22.47 5.89
C ARG A 209 -12.27 21.01 5.92
N ASP A 210 -13.52 20.65 6.14
CA ASP A 210 -13.97 19.27 6.19
C ASP A 210 -13.76 18.58 4.84
N GLN A 211 -14.00 19.25 3.72
CA GLN A 211 -13.70 18.75 2.38
C GLN A 211 -12.20 18.50 2.17
N LEU A 212 -11.32 19.38 2.70
CA LEU A 212 -9.87 19.14 2.65
C LEU A 212 -9.45 17.95 3.53
N ILE A 213 -10.07 17.77 4.69
CA ILE A 213 -9.82 16.63 5.56
C ILE A 213 -10.31 15.34 4.89
N ASP A 214 -11.46 15.34 4.22
CA ASP A 214 -11.95 14.21 3.43
C ASP A 214 -10.97 13.87 2.29
N THR A 215 -10.46 14.88 1.60
CA THR A 215 -9.40 14.71 0.59
C THR A 215 -8.14 14.13 1.20
N LEU A 216 -7.70 14.64 2.36
CA LEU A 216 -6.53 14.13 3.08
C LEU A 216 -6.71 12.66 3.48
N SER A 217 -7.94 12.25 3.83
CA SER A 217 -8.26 10.87 4.19
C SER A 217 -8.11 9.87 3.03
N THR A 218 -8.08 10.33 1.79
CA THR A 218 -7.76 9.47 0.64
C THR A 218 -6.27 9.07 0.62
N TYR A 219 -5.41 9.94 1.14
CA TYR A 219 -3.96 9.73 1.13
C TYR A 219 -3.43 9.08 2.40
N VAL A 220 -3.99 9.46 3.57
CA VAL A 220 -3.56 8.95 4.90
C VAL A 220 -4.76 8.73 5.79
N SER A 221 -4.68 7.76 6.72
CA SER A 221 -5.72 7.58 7.74
C SER A 221 -5.63 8.69 8.78
N THR A 222 -6.64 9.57 8.83
CA THR A 222 -6.69 10.72 9.71
C THR A 222 -7.70 10.53 10.84
N THR A 223 -7.38 11.09 12.01
CA THR A 223 -8.37 11.36 13.08
C THR A 223 -8.43 12.85 13.35
N THR A 224 -9.62 13.33 13.70
CA THR A 224 -9.87 14.75 13.91
C THR A 224 -10.50 15.00 15.26
N SER A 225 -10.19 16.15 15.87
CA SER A 225 -10.81 16.64 17.11
C SER A 225 -11.03 18.15 17.02
N VAL A 226 -12.27 18.59 17.13
CA VAL A 226 -12.64 20.01 17.14
C VAL A 226 -12.27 20.61 18.51
N GLN A 227 -11.58 21.75 18.49
CA GLN A 227 -11.16 22.51 19.66
C GLN A 227 -12.21 23.56 20.06
N ALA A 228 -12.11 24.07 21.30
CA ALA A 228 -13.05 25.05 21.83
C ALA A 228 -13.09 26.39 21.04
N ASP A 229 -12.02 26.73 20.32
CA ASP A 229 -11.89 27.93 19.50
C ASP A 229 -12.38 27.73 18.06
N GLY A 230 -12.97 26.56 17.76
CA GLY A 230 -13.45 26.16 16.43
C GLY A 230 -12.37 25.56 15.52
N SER A 231 -11.09 25.64 15.89
CA SER A 231 -10.03 24.97 15.11
C SER A 231 -10.15 23.44 15.20
N THR A 232 -9.59 22.74 14.26
CA THR A 232 -9.55 21.26 14.24
C THR A 232 -8.12 20.77 14.31
N LEU A 233 -7.85 19.93 15.32
CA LEU A 233 -6.65 19.12 15.37
C LEU A 233 -6.82 17.95 14.39
N VAL A 234 -5.85 17.76 13.49
CA VAL A 234 -5.79 16.63 12.57
C VAL A 234 -4.56 15.81 12.90
N THR A 235 -4.74 14.51 13.11
CA THR A 235 -3.65 13.60 13.47
C THR A 235 -3.59 12.39 12.52
N VAL A 236 -2.39 11.82 12.37
CA VAL A 236 -2.11 10.53 11.74
C VAL A 236 -1.35 9.69 12.76
N ASP A 237 -1.78 8.46 13.00
CA ASP A 237 -1.19 7.54 14.01
C ASP A 237 -0.97 8.22 15.39
N GLY A 238 -1.93 9.07 15.80
CA GLY A 238 -1.86 9.82 17.04
C GLY A 238 -0.90 11.00 17.05
N GLN A 239 -0.15 11.25 15.98
CA GLN A 239 0.75 12.41 15.85
C GLN A 239 0.07 13.53 15.05
N ALA A 240 0.24 14.78 15.50
CA ALA A 240 -0.39 15.92 14.87
C ALA A 240 0.21 16.19 13.47
N LEU A 241 -0.66 16.35 12.47
CA LEU A 241 -0.34 16.97 11.19
C LEU A 241 -0.66 18.47 11.22
N VAL A 242 -1.80 18.82 11.80
CA VAL A 242 -2.25 20.21 11.98
C VAL A 242 -2.72 20.36 13.42
N ASN A 243 -2.16 21.33 14.13
CA ASN A 243 -2.61 21.72 15.46
C ASN A 243 -2.83 23.23 15.46
N ASP A 244 -4.09 23.65 15.48
CA ASP A 244 -4.50 25.05 15.24
C ASP A 244 -3.97 25.54 13.87
N THR A 245 -3.07 26.50 13.85
CA THR A 245 -2.41 27.04 12.65
C THR A 245 -1.00 26.48 12.45
N THR A 246 -0.54 25.61 13.34
CA THR A 246 0.77 24.96 13.23
C THR A 246 0.67 23.69 12.40
N THR A 247 1.56 23.57 11.41
CA THR A 247 1.65 22.41 10.53
C THR A 247 2.91 21.59 10.82
N TYR A 248 2.79 20.27 10.70
CA TYR A 248 3.89 19.32 10.81
C TYR A 248 3.96 18.52 9.51
N HIS A 249 4.87 18.95 8.64
CA HIS A 249 5.01 18.38 7.30
C HIS A 249 5.69 17.02 7.35
N LEU A 250 5.23 16.13 6.49
CA LEU A 250 5.88 14.86 6.21
C LEU A 250 7.11 15.10 5.31
N ALA A 251 8.19 14.41 5.63
CA ALA A 251 9.42 14.43 4.83
C ALA A 251 9.29 13.51 3.61
N THR A 252 10.11 13.76 2.60
CA THR A 252 10.24 12.87 1.44
C THR A 252 10.60 11.46 1.90
N PRO A 253 9.97 10.40 1.33
CA PRO A 253 10.24 9.04 1.73
C PRO A 253 11.70 8.67 1.52
N VAL A 254 12.27 7.97 2.48
CA VAL A 254 13.65 7.49 2.42
C VAL A 254 13.71 5.98 2.63
N ILE A 255 14.70 5.33 1.99
CA ILE A 255 14.98 3.94 2.30
C ILE A 255 15.85 3.92 3.55
N GLY A 256 15.24 3.53 4.66
CA GLY A 256 15.90 3.26 5.93
C GLY A 256 16.05 1.76 6.15
N THR A 257 16.27 1.36 7.40
CA THR A 257 16.22 -0.03 7.85
C THR A 257 15.15 -0.17 8.92
N ASN A 258 14.33 -1.21 8.79
CA ASN A 258 13.35 -1.54 9.84
C ASN A 258 14.05 -2.16 11.06
N ALA A 259 13.29 -2.44 12.12
CA ALA A 259 13.80 -3.03 13.35
C ALA A 259 14.52 -4.38 13.16
N ASN A 260 14.26 -5.08 12.05
CA ASN A 260 14.88 -6.36 11.70
C ASN A 260 16.13 -6.19 10.81
N GLY A 261 16.56 -4.95 10.55
CA GLY A 261 17.72 -4.65 9.70
C GLY A 261 17.46 -4.79 8.19
N THR A 262 16.20 -4.97 7.76
CA THR A 262 15.84 -5.03 6.34
C THR A 262 15.58 -3.64 5.78
N PRO A 263 15.92 -3.36 4.51
CA PRO A 263 15.55 -2.10 3.85
C PRO A 263 14.04 -1.87 3.93
N ALA A 264 13.64 -0.65 4.23
CA ALA A 264 12.23 -0.26 4.31
C ALA A 264 12.04 1.18 3.85
N LEU A 265 10.99 1.43 3.09
CA LEU A 265 10.56 2.77 2.73
C LEU A 265 9.85 3.39 3.94
N GLN A 266 10.38 4.49 4.44
CA GLN A 266 9.92 5.16 5.65
C GLN A 266 9.57 6.61 5.36
N VAL A 267 8.62 7.14 6.11
CA VAL A 267 8.21 8.53 6.09
C VAL A 267 8.38 9.09 7.50
N ASP A 268 9.09 10.21 7.61
CA ASP A 268 9.32 10.92 8.86
C ASP A 268 8.66 12.29 8.79
N PHE A 269 8.61 13.01 9.91
CA PHE A 269 8.31 14.43 9.91
C PHE A 269 9.55 15.26 9.55
N VAL A 270 9.37 16.36 8.83
CA VAL A 270 10.42 17.37 8.66
C VAL A 270 10.81 17.97 10.02
N THR A 271 9.77 18.30 10.81
CA THR A 271 9.92 18.68 12.22
C THR A 271 8.88 17.89 12.99
N PRO A 272 9.27 16.93 13.83
CA PRO A 272 8.31 16.10 14.53
C PRO A 272 7.46 16.92 15.51
N PRO A 273 6.16 16.62 15.69
CA PRO A 273 5.30 17.31 16.65
C PRO A 273 5.73 17.08 18.10
N ASN A 274 6.45 15.99 18.35
CA ASN A 274 7.11 15.71 19.62
C ASN A 274 8.60 15.46 19.38
N PRO A 275 9.49 16.48 19.54
CA PRO A 275 10.93 16.33 19.31
C PRO A 275 11.61 15.33 20.28
N GLU A 276 10.99 15.02 21.41
CA GLU A 276 11.52 14.05 22.39
C GLU A 276 11.26 12.59 21.96
N ASN A 277 10.34 12.39 21.03
CA ASN A 277 10.04 11.08 20.45
C ASN A 277 9.85 11.21 18.92
N PRO A 278 10.94 11.36 18.15
CA PRO A 278 10.90 11.48 16.70
C PRO A 278 10.69 10.10 16.02
N ALA A 279 9.60 9.42 16.36
CA ALA A 279 9.27 8.16 15.73
C ALA A 279 8.88 8.39 14.26
N ALA A 280 9.28 7.47 13.39
CA ALA A 280 8.77 7.40 12.03
C ALA A 280 7.24 7.36 12.04
N VAL A 281 6.63 8.03 11.06
CA VAL A 281 5.16 8.05 10.96
C VAL A 281 4.67 6.70 10.46
N ASN A 282 3.88 6.02 11.29
CA ASN A 282 3.20 4.82 10.82
C ASN A 282 1.92 5.21 10.05
N VAL A 283 2.00 5.24 8.72
CA VAL A 283 0.86 5.54 7.88
C VAL A 283 0.05 4.26 7.67
N GLY A 284 -0.89 4.00 8.56
CA GLY A 284 -1.68 2.75 8.59
C GLY A 284 -2.85 2.68 7.61
N GLY A 285 -3.04 3.64 6.70
CA GLY A 285 -4.17 3.67 5.75
C GLY A 285 -4.00 4.72 4.67
N GLY A 286 -5.00 4.81 3.79
CA GLY A 286 -4.95 5.68 2.61
C GLY A 286 -3.95 5.19 1.55
N GLN A 287 -3.85 5.94 0.47
CA GLN A 287 -2.98 5.57 -0.65
C GLN A 287 -1.50 5.48 -0.24
N LEU A 288 -1.03 6.41 0.58
CA LEU A 288 0.35 6.42 1.04
C LEU A 288 0.66 5.18 1.90
N GLY A 289 -0.25 4.83 2.83
CA GLY A 289 -0.12 3.61 3.61
C GLY A 289 -0.08 2.36 2.74
N GLY A 290 -0.94 2.28 1.71
CA GLY A 290 -0.95 1.20 0.73
C GLY A 290 0.37 1.08 -0.04
N LEU A 291 0.97 2.20 -0.46
CA LEU A 291 2.28 2.20 -1.14
C LEU A 291 3.41 1.72 -0.21
N LEU A 292 3.47 2.25 1.02
CA LEU A 292 4.51 1.90 1.99
C LEU A 292 4.44 0.41 2.37
N ASP A 293 3.23 -0.08 2.60
CA ASP A 293 3.01 -1.49 2.94
C ASP A 293 3.38 -2.41 1.77
N THR A 294 2.94 -2.07 0.55
CA THR A 294 3.31 -2.85 -0.65
C THR A 294 4.82 -2.87 -0.86
N TYR A 295 5.49 -1.75 -0.68
CA TYR A 295 6.95 -1.69 -0.80
C TYR A 295 7.62 -2.60 0.24
N ASN A 296 7.28 -2.42 1.52
CA ASN A 296 7.99 -3.02 2.63
C ASN A 296 7.67 -4.51 2.83
N ASN A 297 6.41 -4.89 2.65
CA ASN A 297 5.90 -6.20 3.03
C ASN A 297 5.64 -7.12 1.82
N GLN A 298 5.79 -6.60 0.59
CA GLN A 298 5.58 -7.38 -0.62
C GLN A 298 6.73 -7.25 -1.62
N LEU A 299 7.09 -6.05 -2.09
CA LEU A 299 8.14 -5.88 -3.10
C LEU A 299 9.51 -6.32 -2.59
N ILE A 300 9.92 -5.89 -1.40
CA ILE A 300 11.19 -6.28 -0.80
C ILE A 300 11.29 -7.80 -0.57
N PRO A 301 10.29 -8.48 0.04
CA PRO A 301 10.27 -9.94 0.10
C PRO A 301 10.33 -10.62 -1.27
N TYR A 302 9.55 -10.18 -2.26
CA TYR A 302 9.58 -10.75 -3.60
C TYR A 302 10.95 -10.59 -4.28
N SER A 303 11.58 -9.42 -4.13
CA SER A 303 12.95 -9.18 -4.60
C SER A 303 13.93 -10.16 -3.98
N ASN A 304 13.86 -10.34 -2.66
CA ASN A 304 14.73 -11.26 -1.91
C ASN A 304 14.51 -12.71 -2.33
N GLU A 305 13.25 -13.15 -2.46
CA GLU A 305 12.92 -14.50 -2.88
C GLU A 305 13.41 -14.81 -4.31
N LEU A 306 13.21 -13.86 -5.24
CA LEU A 306 13.69 -14.01 -6.62
C LEU A 306 15.23 -14.06 -6.67
N ASN A 307 15.91 -13.26 -5.87
CA ASN A 307 17.37 -13.25 -5.77
C ASN A 307 17.89 -14.55 -5.14
N ASN A 308 17.24 -15.03 -4.09
CA ASN A 308 17.56 -16.32 -3.47
C ASN A 308 17.36 -17.49 -4.44
N PHE A 309 16.28 -17.46 -5.22
CA PHE A 309 16.05 -18.46 -6.26
C PHE A 309 17.16 -18.43 -7.32
N ALA A 310 17.50 -17.25 -7.84
CA ALA A 310 18.56 -17.10 -8.85
C ALA A 310 19.91 -17.59 -8.32
N ASN A 311 20.27 -17.23 -7.08
CA ASN A 311 21.51 -17.63 -6.45
C ASN A 311 21.54 -19.13 -6.15
N GLY A 312 20.46 -19.70 -5.62
CA GLY A 312 20.33 -21.13 -5.35
C GLY A 312 20.42 -21.98 -6.63
N LEU A 313 19.71 -21.55 -7.68
CA LEU A 313 19.77 -22.18 -9.01
C LEU A 313 21.19 -22.16 -9.57
N ALA A 314 21.85 -21.01 -9.55
CA ALA A 314 23.22 -20.87 -10.05
C ALA A 314 24.19 -21.72 -9.24
N THR A 315 24.12 -21.68 -7.92
CA THR A 315 24.99 -22.46 -7.03
C THR A 315 24.89 -23.95 -7.31
N GLU A 316 23.66 -24.49 -7.46
CA GLU A 316 23.47 -25.92 -7.69
C GLU A 316 23.83 -26.33 -9.12
N ALA A 317 23.46 -25.51 -10.11
CA ALA A 317 23.84 -25.76 -11.50
C ALA A 317 25.36 -25.72 -11.69
N ASP A 318 26.05 -24.77 -11.07
CA ASP A 318 27.50 -24.65 -11.12
C ASP A 318 28.20 -25.81 -10.40
N ARG A 319 27.68 -26.24 -9.25
CA ARG A 319 28.18 -27.43 -8.54
C ARG A 319 28.15 -28.68 -9.43
N ILE A 320 27.05 -28.86 -10.16
CA ILE A 320 26.89 -30.01 -11.08
C ILE A 320 27.81 -29.83 -12.29
N SER A 321 27.82 -28.61 -12.88
CA SER A 321 28.63 -28.28 -14.05
C SER A 321 30.13 -28.52 -13.79
N GLN A 322 30.66 -28.03 -12.67
CA GLN A 322 32.06 -28.12 -12.29
C GLN A 322 32.47 -29.54 -11.91
N ALA A 323 31.54 -30.40 -11.51
CA ALA A 323 31.79 -31.80 -11.24
C ALA A 323 31.92 -32.64 -12.53
N GLY A 324 31.50 -32.10 -13.68
CA GLY A 324 31.54 -32.78 -14.97
C GLY A 324 32.72 -32.34 -15.84
N TYR A 325 32.82 -32.97 -17.01
CA TYR A 325 33.81 -32.69 -18.04
C TYR A 325 33.11 -32.33 -19.35
N ASP A 326 33.69 -31.44 -20.08
CA ASP A 326 33.21 -31.00 -21.41
C ASP A 326 33.55 -32.04 -22.52
N SER A 327 33.24 -31.70 -23.78
CA SER A 327 33.49 -32.57 -24.91
C SER A 327 34.99 -32.75 -25.23
N THR A 328 35.87 -31.92 -24.68
CA THR A 328 37.31 -31.96 -24.86
C THR A 328 38.03 -32.66 -23.69
N GLY A 329 37.30 -33.03 -22.64
CA GLY A 329 37.86 -33.59 -21.41
C GLY A 329 38.33 -32.53 -20.41
N THR A 330 37.99 -31.27 -20.62
CA THR A 330 38.28 -30.19 -19.69
C THR A 330 37.22 -30.17 -18.59
N ALA A 331 37.63 -29.87 -17.36
CA ALA A 331 36.66 -29.69 -16.25
C ALA A 331 35.67 -28.59 -16.56
N GLY A 332 34.41 -28.81 -16.23
CA GLY A 332 33.32 -27.87 -16.49
C GLY A 332 33.50 -26.55 -15.77
N GLY A 333 33.06 -25.46 -16.41
CA GLY A 333 33.00 -24.13 -15.85
C GLY A 333 31.69 -23.86 -15.11
N GLN A 334 31.51 -22.64 -14.67
CA GLN A 334 30.24 -22.18 -14.13
C GLN A 334 29.19 -22.06 -15.25
N LEU A 335 28.06 -22.73 -15.09
CA LEU A 335 26.94 -22.60 -16.03
C LEU A 335 26.29 -21.21 -15.93
N PHE A 336 26.20 -20.68 -14.70
CA PHE A 336 25.74 -19.34 -14.44
C PHE A 336 26.81 -18.52 -13.70
N SER A 337 26.89 -17.24 -14.01
CA SER A 337 27.84 -16.32 -13.37
C SER A 337 27.18 -14.96 -13.15
N PRO A 338 27.66 -14.13 -12.23
CA PRO A 338 27.22 -12.75 -12.16
C PRO A 338 27.85 -11.95 -13.30
N VAL A 339 27.14 -10.93 -13.80
CA VAL A 339 27.68 -9.98 -14.80
C VAL A 339 28.94 -9.29 -14.28
N VAL A 340 29.00 -9.02 -12.96
CA VAL A 340 30.18 -8.48 -12.27
C VAL A 340 30.69 -9.55 -11.30
N THR A 341 31.88 -10.07 -11.54
CA THR A 341 32.47 -11.23 -10.86
C THR A 341 32.67 -11.09 -9.34
N GLN A 342 32.50 -9.91 -8.77
CA GLN A 342 32.67 -9.65 -7.33
C GLN A 342 31.33 -9.47 -6.58
N LEU A 343 30.20 -9.53 -7.29
CA LEU A 343 28.88 -9.43 -6.67
C LEU A 343 28.25 -10.81 -6.50
N PRO A 344 27.45 -11.02 -5.46
CA PRO A 344 26.64 -12.23 -5.37
C PRO A 344 25.66 -12.30 -6.55
N ILE A 345 25.36 -13.52 -6.99
CA ILE A 345 24.36 -13.72 -8.04
C ILE A 345 22.98 -13.28 -7.51
N SER A 346 22.29 -12.52 -8.33
CA SER A 346 20.92 -12.08 -8.12
C SER A 346 20.12 -12.21 -9.42
N ALA A 347 18.81 -12.10 -9.34
CA ALA A 347 17.96 -12.13 -10.53
C ALA A 347 18.32 -11.06 -11.56
N GLY A 348 18.79 -9.90 -11.10
CA GLY A 348 19.13 -8.77 -11.97
C GLY A 348 20.54 -8.82 -12.58
N ASN A 349 21.43 -9.74 -12.12
CA ASN A 349 22.83 -9.79 -12.58
C ASN A 349 23.31 -11.17 -13.03
N ILE A 350 22.44 -12.18 -13.02
CA ILE A 350 22.77 -13.51 -13.50
C ILE A 350 22.97 -13.51 -15.02
N GLN A 351 23.95 -14.26 -15.49
CA GLN A 351 24.22 -14.52 -16.92
C GLN A 351 24.65 -15.98 -17.13
N VAL A 352 24.60 -16.44 -18.38
CA VAL A 352 25.17 -17.73 -18.74
C VAL A 352 26.70 -17.59 -18.78
N GLY A 353 27.39 -18.42 -17.99
CA GLY A 353 28.85 -18.40 -17.87
C GLY A 353 29.58 -19.23 -18.93
N ILE A 354 28.89 -20.19 -19.55
CA ILE A 354 29.41 -21.05 -20.62
C ILE A 354 29.08 -20.43 -21.97
N ALA A 355 30.10 -20.23 -22.82
CA ALA A 355 29.93 -19.53 -24.10
C ALA A 355 29.55 -20.47 -25.25
N THR A 356 30.06 -21.69 -25.28
CA THR A 356 29.90 -22.62 -26.40
C THR A 356 29.35 -23.98 -26.00
N ALA A 357 28.67 -24.66 -26.93
CA ALA A 357 28.11 -25.99 -26.71
C ALA A 357 29.18 -27.05 -26.37
N SER A 358 30.42 -26.88 -26.84
CA SER A 358 31.53 -27.77 -26.54
C SER A 358 31.99 -27.72 -25.10
N GLU A 359 31.84 -26.57 -24.43
CA GLU A 359 32.21 -26.35 -23.02
C GLU A 359 31.15 -26.85 -22.04
N VAL A 360 29.93 -27.22 -22.52
CA VAL A 360 28.87 -27.73 -21.64
C VAL A 360 29.31 -29.10 -21.09
N PRO A 361 29.45 -29.24 -19.75
CA PRO A 361 29.86 -30.52 -19.18
C PRO A 361 28.74 -31.57 -19.28
N ALA A 362 29.04 -32.71 -19.85
CA ALA A 362 28.08 -33.77 -20.01
C ALA A 362 28.76 -35.17 -19.88
N ALA A 363 29.97 -35.23 -19.28
CA ALA A 363 30.68 -36.43 -18.98
C ALA A 363 31.12 -36.49 -17.51
N SER A 364 31.16 -37.68 -16.92
CA SER A 364 31.58 -37.92 -15.53
C SER A 364 33.06 -38.24 -15.38
N ALA A 365 33.81 -38.32 -16.49
CA ALA A 365 35.26 -38.63 -16.52
C ALA A 365 35.93 -37.95 -17.70
N THR A 366 37.27 -37.74 -17.59
CA THR A 366 38.11 -37.07 -18.60
C THR A 366 38.22 -37.85 -19.93
N THR A 367 37.85 -39.14 -19.97
CA THR A 367 37.79 -39.93 -21.18
C THR A 367 36.37 -39.92 -21.76
N ALA A 368 36.24 -39.33 -22.94
CA ALA A 368 34.99 -39.20 -23.69
C ALA A 368 34.26 -40.54 -23.85
N ALA A 369 32.94 -40.48 -23.77
CA ALA A 369 31.97 -41.55 -23.99
C ALA A 369 31.60 -42.40 -22.77
N GLY A 370 31.44 -41.79 -21.62
CA GLY A 370 30.68 -42.38 -20.51
C GLY A 370 29.28 -41.76 -20.40
N THR A 371 28.29 -42.59 -20.21
CA THR A 371 26.92 -42.13 -19.90
C THR A 371 26.97 -41.27 -18.66
N LEU A 372 26.66 -39.96 -18.80
CA LEU A 372 26.55 -39.07 -17.65
C LEU A 372 25.34 -39.53 -16.84
N VAL A 373 25.55 -40.25 -15.79
CA VAL A 373 24.56 -40.40 -14.72
C VAL A 373 24.73 -39.14 -13.87
N LEU A 374 23.98 -38.14 -14.14
CA LEU A 374 23.86 -37.03 -13.19
C LEU A 374 23.44 -37.64 -11.86
N PRO A 375 24.21 -37.48 -10.79
CA PRO A 375 23.78 -37.92 -9.48
C PRO A 375 22.68 -36.99 -8.98
N LEU A 376 21.48 -37.18 -9.53
CA LEU A 376 20.24 -36.53 -9.06
C LEU A 376 19.88 -36.94 -7.62
N ASN A 377 20.70 -37.79 -6.98
CA ASN A 377 20.41 -38.36 -5.67
C ASN A 377 21.21 -37.76 -4.50
N ALA A 378 22.00 -36.73 -4.71
CA ALA A 378 22.78 -36.13 -3.61
C ALA A 378 22.15 -34.88 -3.01
N ALA A 379 20.99 -34.48 -3.45
CA ALA A 379 20.33 -33.29 -2.94
C ALA A 379 19.29 -33.60 -1.84
N ASN A 380 19.76 -34.19 -0.73
CA ASN A 380 19.07 -34.03 0.55
C ASN A 380 19.63 -32.82 1.29
N GLN A 381 19.95 -31.77 0.58
CA GLN A 381 20.20 -30.45 1.17
C GLN A 381 18.92 -29.68 1.04
N SER A 382 18.36 -29.32 2.16
CA SER A 382 17.21 -28.43 2.28
C SER A 382 17.43 -27.19 1.40
N VAL A 383 16.83 -27.19 0.21
CA VAL A 383 16.53 -25.94 -0.45
C VAL A 383 15.63 -25.23 0.53
N ASP A 384 16.09 -24.08 1.02
CA ASP A 384 15.32 -23.27 1.93
C ASP A 384 13.94 -23.04 1.31
N THR A 385 12.91 -23.60 1.95
CA THR A 385 11.54 -23.69 1.40
C THR A 385 10.83 -22.34 1.31
N THR A 386 11.51 -21.25 1.63
CA THR A 386 11.05 -19.88 1.38
C THR A 386 11.06 -19.50 -0.10
N ALA A 387 11.82 -20.19 -0.96
CA ALA A 387 11.83 -19.95 -2.41
C ALA A 387 10.67 -20.62 -3.17
N ALA A 388 9.79 -21.35 -2.51
CA ALA A 388 8.75 -22.18 -3.15
C ALA A 388 7.46 -21.42 -3.52
N LEU A 389 7.42 -20.10 -3.41
CA LEU A 389 6.27 -19.30 -3.89
C LEU A 389 6.32 -19.01 -5.39
N ILE A 390 7.42 -19.33 -6.07
CA ILE A 390 7.55 -19.19 -7.51
C ILE A 390 7.83 -20.57 -8.13
N GLY A 391 6.76 -21.30 -8.44
CA GLY A 391 6.77 -22.45 -9.36
C GLY A 391 7.48 -23.69 -8.89
N ASN A 392 6.75 -24.78 -8.97
CA ASN A 392 7.12 -26.17 -8.81
C ASN A 392 8.58 -26.52 -9.17
N ALA A 393 9.49 -26.44 -8.23
CA ALA A 393 10.77 -27.13 -8.32
C ALA A 393 10.56 -28.61 -7.99
N THR A 394 9.88 -29.36 -8.84
CA THR A 394 9.98 -30.81 -8.80
C THR A 394 11.30 -31.22 -9.43
N LEU A 395 12.36 -31.20 -8.63
CA LEU A 395 13.49 -32.10 -8.87
C LEU A 395 12.95 -33.50 -8.70
N ASN A 396 12.79 -34.19 -9.82
CA ASN A 396 12.26 -35.53 -9.82
C ASN A 396 13.13 -36.48 -9.00
N ASN A 397 12.51 -36.97 -7.91
CA ASN A 397 12.58 -38.31 -7.33
C ASN A 397 13.54 -38.61 -6.18
N PRO A 398 13.18 -39.32 -5.21
CA PRO A 398 12.18 -40.39 -4.98
C PRO A 398 11.01 -39.90 -4.12
N PRO A 399 10.07 -40.71 -3.61
CA PRO A 399 8.78 -40.27 -3.13
C PRO A 399 8.99 -39.10 -2.17
N ALA A 400 8.62 -37.94 -2.67
CA ALA A 400 8.90 -36.67 -2.05
C ALA A 400 8.44 -36.74 -0.59
N ALA A 401 9.31 -36.45 0.33
CA ALA A 401 8.89 -36.08 1.66
C ALA A 401 7.89 -34.95 1.46
N GLN A 402 6.64 -35.20 1.81
CA GLN A 402 5.58 -34.21 1.73
C GLN A 402 6.01 -33.01 2.59
N ILE A 403 6.11 -31.84 1.99
CA ILE A 403 6.42 -30.63 2.73
C ILE A 403 5.08 -30.05 3.15
N ASN A 404 4.79 -30.09 4.43
CA ASN A 404 3.62 -29.49 5.02
C ASN A 404 4.02 -28.20 5.71
N GLY A 405 3.27 -27.13 5.50
CA GLY A 405 3.50 -25.86 6.14
C GLY A 405 2.21 -25.16 6.52
N ASN A 406 2.33 -24.09 7.28
CA ASN A 406 1.24 -23.21 7.61
C ASN A 406 1.57 -21.80 7.15
N LEU A 407 0.70 -21.19 6.34
CA LEU A 407 0.77 -19.79 5.98
C LEU A 407 -0.20 -19.00 6.88
N THR A 408 0.31 -18.05 7.63
CA THR A 408 -0.54 -17.15 8.41
C THR A 408 -0.69 -15.84 7.66
N ILE A 409 -1.94 -15.51 7.31
CA ILE A 409 -2.30 -14.28 6.61
C ILE A 409 -3.00 -13.37 7.62
N ASN A 410 -2.52 -12.16 7.76
CA ASN A 410 -3.16 -11.14 8.58
C ASN A 410 -3.98 -10.21 7.68
N VAL A 411 -5.29 -10.18 7.87
CA VAL A 411 -6.19 -9.24 7.20
C VAL A 411 -6.90 -8.43 8.27
N ASN A 412 -6.65 -7.14 8.31
CA ASN A 412 -7.30 -6.22 9.26
C ASN A 412 -7.14 -6.61 10.75
N GLY A 413 -5.97 -7.14 11.13
CA GLY A 413 -5.71 -7.57 12.51
C GLY A 413 -6.22 -8.98 12.84
N PHE A 414 -6.86 -9.67 11.91
CA PHE A 414 -7.26 -11.07 12.06
C PHE A 414 -6.25 -11.98 11.40
N ASN A 415 -5.63 -12.86 12.18
CA ASN A 415 -4.73 -13.89 11.67
C ASN A 415 -5.51 -15.10 11.20
N THR A 416 -5.45 -15.42 9.92
CA THR A 416 -5.94 -16.68 9.37
C THR A 416 -4.77 -17.56 9.03
N THR A 417 -4.69 -18.75 9.64
CA THR A 417 -3.65 -19.73 9.34
C THR A 417 -4.20 -20.78 8.40
N VAL A 418 -3.59 -20.91 7.23
CA VAL A 418 -3.96 -21.86 6.19
C VAL A 418 -2.87 -22.93 6.10
N ALA A 419 -3.25 -24.18 6.28
CA ALA A 419 -2.35 -25.30 6.04
C ALA A 419 -2.16 -25.52 4.54
N TYR A 420 -0.93 -25.71 4.09
CA TYR A 420 -0.62 -26.03 2.70
C TYR A 420 0.26 -27.26 2.61
N GLN A 421 0.23 -27.95 1.48
CA GLN A 421 1.07 -29.10 1.17
C GLN A 421 1.67 -28.97 -0.23
N ILE A 422 2.95 -29.28 -0.35
CA ILE A 422 3.66 -29.39 -1.63
C ILE A 422 3.91 -30.89 -1.89
N GLY A 423 3.40 -31.37 -3.02
CA GLY A 423 3.52 -32.79 -3.43
C GLY A 423 2.50 -33.72 -2.73
N GLY A 424 2.04 -34.72 -3.46
CA GLY A 424 1.00 -35.65 -3.02
C GLY A 424 -0.43 -35.07 -3.13
N THR A 425 -1.40 -35.82 -2.62
CA THR A 425 -2.81 -35.35 -2.56
C THR A 425 -3.03 -34.70 -1.20
N PRO A 426 -3.35 -33.40 -1.13
CA PRO A 426 -3.51 -32.70 0.12
C PRO A 426 -4.73 -33.25 0.90
N PRO A 427 -4.65 -33.37 2.23
CA PRO A 427 -5.79 -33.72 3.08
C PRO A 427 -6.89 -32.65 2.97
N ALA A 428 -8.13 -33.02 3.34
CA ALA A 428 -9.23 -32.08 3.41
C ALA A 428 -8.90 -30.90 4.35
N GLY A 429 -9.08 -29.67 3.85
CA GLY A 429 -8.76 -28.44 4.59
C GLY A 429 -7.31 -27.94 4.44
N THR A 430 -6.52 -28.57 3.58
CA THR A 430 -5.14 -28.18 3.24
C THR A 430 -5.12 -27.70 1.79
N ILE A 431 -4.40 -26.62 1.49
CA ILE A 431 -4.26 -26.09 0.13
C ILE A 431 -3.12 -26.83 -0.57
N ASP A 432 -3.37 -27.22 -1.82
CA ASP A 432 -2.33 -27.72 -2.72
C ASP A 432 -1.45 -26.55 -3.17
N ALA A 433 -0.23 -26.50 -2.69
CA ALA A 433 0.76 -25.49 -3.04
C ALA A 433 1.78 -26.01 -4.08
N SER A 434 1.44 -27.07 -4.82
CA SER A 434 2.31 -27.63 -5.84
C SER A 434 2.47 -26.72 -7.07
N SER A 435 1.57 -25.73 -7.26
CA SER A 435 1.71 -24.65 -8.21
C SER A 435 1.07 -23.37 -7.66
N VAL A 436 1.44 -22.22 -8.23
CA VAL A 436 0.83 -20.92 -7.87
C VAL A 436 -0.67 -20.93 -8.15
N ASP A 437 -1.09 -21.49 -9.28
CA ASP A 437 -2.50 -21.60 -9.65
C ASP A 437 -3.27 -22.52 -8.70
N SER A 438 -2.69 -23.65 -8.31
CA SER A 438 -3.30 -24.57 -7.33
C SER A 438 -3.45 -23.90 -5.98
N PHE A 439 -2.44 -23.14 -5.55
CA PHE A 439 -2.48 -22.38 -4.29
C PHE A 439 -3.57 -21.29 -4.33
N ILE A 440 -3.60 -20.46 -5.38
CA ILE A 440 -4.60 -19.40 -5.55
C ILE A 440 -6.02 -19.98 -5.61
N ASN A 441 -6.22 -21.04 -6.39
CA ASN A 441 -7.52 -21.69 -6.51
C ASN A 441 -7.97 -22.33 -5.19
N GLY A 442 -7.07 -22.97 -4.46
CA GLY A 442 -7.34 -23.54 -3.15
C GLY A 442 -7.67 -22.49 -2.10
N PHE A 443 -6.95 -21.37 -2.14
CA PHE A 443 -7.19 -20.23 -1.24
C PHE A 443 -8.58 -19.60 -1.48
N ASN A 444 -8.92 -19.35 -2.73
CA ASN A 444 -10.23 -18.79 -3.10
C ASN A 444 -11.39 -19.76 -2.80
N ALA A 445 -11.20 -21.06 -3.04
CA ALA A 445 -12.20 -22.09 -2.77
C ALA A 445 -12.41 -22.31 -1.26
N GLY A 446 -11.38 -22.09 -0.45
CA GLY A 446 -11.44 -22.21 1.00
C GLY A 446 -12.14 -21.04 1.72
N GLY A 447 -12.55 -20.00 0.99
CA GLY A 447 -13.23 -18.84 1.58
C GLY A 447 -12.30 -17.93 2.41
N TYR A 448 -10.99 -17.95 2.12
CA TYR A 448 -9.98 -17.12 2.79
C TYR A 448 -9.71 -15.79 2.04
N GLY A 449 -10.37 -15.60 0.89
CA GLY A 449 -10.24 -14.38 0.05
C GLY A 449 -11.34 -13.34 0.31
#